data_ab69567714c943608e4279ae33847046
#
_entry.id   ab69567714c943608e4279ae33847046
#
_cell.length_a   1.000
_cell.length_b   1.000
_cell.length_c   1.000
_cell.angle_alpha   90.00
_cell.angle_beta   90.00
_cell.angle_gamma   90.00
#
_symmetry.space_group_name_H-M   'P 1'
#
loop_
_entity.id
_entity.type
_entity.pdbx_description
1 polymer ?
#
loop_
_entity_poly.entity_id
_entity_poly.type
_entity_poly.pdbx_seq_one_letter_code
_entity_poly.pdbx_strand_id
1 'polypeptide(L)'
;AKGQPVIYYGEEIGLTGLNNYPYQTNRYDFDWTLVNSDNKTYQHYKKMLSIRNAYTDVFARGDRKTILASDENGYDIVSRSYKGTKLYVGLNIKDVAQTVEIPVSENNGTVLKDLYSGKTYTVSNGKIKVIIPAATDGGTVVLKNNSSTNGGSSSGSTTTETKPSEDTKKDTTTIVIPAEKLPEGTTATVTVTKDASGKVTAEAAVAATG
;
A
#
# COMPACT_ATOMS: atom_id res chain seq x y z
N ALA A 1 9.34 -9.95 5.86
CA ALA A 1 10.69 -10.19 6.32
C ALA A 1 11.41 -8.86 6.60
N LYS A 2 12.42 -8.89 7.47
CA LYS A 2 13.35 -7.78 7.72
C LYS A 2 14.49 -7.87 6.69
N GLY A 3 15.08 -6.73 6.32
CA GLY A 3 16.15 -6.69 5.33
C GLY A 3 15.64 -6.61 3.89
N GLN A 4 16.44 -7.08 2.94
CA GLN A 4 16.15 -7.06 1.52
C GLN A 4 15.58 -8.41 1.07
N PRO A 5 14.37 -8.47 0.51
CA PRO A 5 13.87 -9.69 -0.11
C PRO A 5 14.59 -9.93 -1.44
N VAL A 6 14.85 -11.18 -1.73
CA VAL A 6 15.32 -11.63 -3.05
C VAL A 6 14.21 -12.47 -3.67
N ILE A 7 13.76 -12.09 -4.86
CA ILE A 7 12.78 -12.82 -5.64
C ILE A 7 13.56 -13.57 -6.73
N TYR A 8 13.41 -14.89 -6.76
CA TYR A 8 13.99 -15.69 -7.83
C TYR A 8 13.13 -15.48 -9.09
N TYR A 9 13.77 -15.41 -10.27
CA TYR A 9 13.06 -15.12 -11.51
C TYR A 9 11.94 -16.13 -11.77
N GLY A 10 10.79 -15.62 -12.16
CA GLY A 10 9.61 -16.41 -12.44
C GLY A 10 8.68 -16.67 -11.24
N GLU A 11 9.13 -16.45 -9.99
CA GLU A 11 8.24 -16.53 -8.82
C GLU A 11 7.09 -15.52 -8.94
N GLU A 12 7.39 -14.32 -9.44
CA GLU A 12 6.44 -13.23 -9.61
C GLU A 12 5.33 -13.51 -10.63
N ILE A 13 5.54 -14.47 -11.52
CA ILE A 13 4.53 -14.91 -12.50
C ILE A 13 3.96 -16.30 -12.18
N GLY A 14 4.42 -16.94 -11.09
CA GLY A 14 4.02 -18.28 -10.69
C GLY A 14 4.62 -19.38 -11.54
N LEU A 15 5.84 -19.17 -12.10
CA LEU A 15 6.55 -20.17 -12.85
C LEU A 15 6.86 -21.37 -11.96
N THR A 16 6.52 -22.58 -12.42
CA THR A 16 6.77 -23.83 -11.70
C THR A 16 7.73 -24.70 -12.48
N GLY A 17 8.55 -25.46 -11.76
CA GLY A 17 9.48 -26.43 -12.34
C GLY A 17 9.01 -27.86 -12.15
N LEU A 18 9.75 -28.79 -12.74
CA LEU A 18 9.58 -30.23 -12.53
C LEU A 18 10.33 -30.63 -11.25
N ASN A 19 9.66 -31.35 -10.35
CA ASN A 19 10.31 -31.88 -9.16
C ASN A 19 11.01 -33.20 -9.46
N ASN A 20 11.97 -33.17 -10.38
CA ASN A 20 12.72 -34.36 -10.79
C ASN A 20 14.19 -34.01 -11.09
N TYR A 21 15.02 -35.05 -11.15
CA TYR A 21 16.41 -34.95 -11.53
C TYR A 21 16.54 -35.22 -13.06
N PRO A 22 17.43 -34.53 -13.79
CA PRO A 22 18.34 -33.50 -13.31
C PRO A 22 17.67 -32.13 -13.15
N TYR A 23 17.91 -31.46 -12.02
CA TYR A 23 17.27 -30.18 -11.69
C TYR A 23 17.62 -29.02 -12.62
N GLN A 24 18.65 -29.20 -13.48
CA GLN A 24 19.01 -28.22 -14.52
C GLN A 24 17.86 -28.03 -15.53
N THR A 25 17.02 -29.03 -15.72
CA THR A 25 15.82 -28.95 -16.59
C THR A 25 14.74 -28.03 -16.03
N ASN A 26 14.86 -27.56 -14.79
CA ASN A 26 13.95 -26.58 -14.17
C ASN A 26 14.33 -25.11 -14.48
N ARG A 27 15.31 -24.88 -15.34
CA ARG A 27 15.69 -23.55 -15.81
C ARG A 27 14.96 -23.22 -17.10
N TYR A 28 13.71 -22.77 -16.96
CA TYR A 28 12.88 -22.37 -18.09
C TYR A 28 13.18 -20.93 -18.49
N ASP A 29 12.90 -20.60 -19.75
CA ASP A 29 12.82 -19.23 -20.19
C ASP A 29 11.67 -18.52 -19.48
N PHE A 30 11.84 -17.23 -19.24
CA PHE A 30 10.80 -16.44 -18.59
C PHE A 30 9.60 -16.28 -19.52
N ASP A 31 8.43 -16.68 -19.06
CA ASP A 31 7.19 -16.58 -19.84
C ASP A 31 6.58 -15.18 -19.72
N TRP A 32 6.91 -14.31 -20.64
CA TRP A 32 6.41 -12.95 -20.71
C TRP A 32 4.91 -12.83 -20.95
N THR A 33 4.25 -13.89 -21.44
CA THR A 33 2.78 -13.89 -21.63
C THR A 33 2.03 -13.87 -20.30
N LEU A 34 2.66 -14.34 -19.22
CA LEU A 34 2.12 -14.32 -17.87
C LEU A 34 2.26 -12.97 -17.16
N VAL A 35 2.94 -11.99 -17.77
CA VAL A 35 3.07 -10.62 -17.27
C VAL A 35 1.84 -9.82 -17.71
N ASN A 36 0.69 -10.10 -17.13
CA ASN A 36 -0.57 -9.49 -17.52
C ASN A 36 -1.50 -9.25 -16.31
N SER A 37 -2.65 -8.60 -16.53
CA SER A 37 -3.63 -8.26 -15.48
C SER A 37 -4.35 -9.48 -14.90
N ASP A 38 -4.44 -10.58 -15.64
CA ASP A 38 -5.21 -11.77 -15.27
C ASP A 38 -4.40 -12.73 -14.40
N ASN A 39 -3.07 -12.59 -14.41
CA ASN A 39 -2.19 -13.36 -13.54
C ASN A 39 -2.24 -12.81 -12.10
N LYS A 40 -3.01 -13.49 -11.25
CA LYS A 40 -3.18 -13.11 -9.83
C LYS A 40 -1.86 -13.06 -9.06
N THR A 41 -0.93 -13.99 -9.32
CA THR A 41 0.39 -14.03 -8.69
C THR A 41 1.19 -12.79 -9.04
N TYR A 42 1.25 -12.44 -10.33
CA TYR A 42 1.92 -11.23 -10.79
C TYR A 42 1.33 -9.97 -10.15
N GLN A 43 0.00 -9.85 -10.11
CA GLN A 43 -0.66 -8.69 -9.50
C GLN A 43 -0.38 -8.60 -8.00
N HIS A 44 -0.33 -9.75 -7.30
CA HIS A 44 0.02 -9.80 -5.88
C HIS A 44 1.46 -9.30 -5.65
N TYR A 45 2.45 -9.84 -6.37
CA TYR A 45 3.85 -9.41 -6.27
C TYR A 45 3.99 -7.91 -6.58
N LYS A 46 3.40 -7.44 -7.68
CA LYS A 46 3.41 -6.04 -8.08
C LYS A 46 2.86 -5.13 -6.97
N LYS A 47 1.73 -5.51 -6.37
CA LYS A 47 1.10 -4.76 -5.27
C LYS A 47 1.98 -4.74 -4.03
N MET A 48 2.46 -5.90 -3.59
CA MET A 48 3.28 -6.03 -2.38
C MET A 48 4.61 -5.30 -2.53
N LEU A 49 5.27 -5.39 -3.68
CA LEU A 49 6.51 -4.67 -3.96
C LEU A 49 6.29 -3.16 -4.00
N SER A 50 5.18 -2.69 -4.58
CA SER A 50 4.80 -1.28 -4.56
C SER A 50 4.64 -0.76 -3.13
N ILE A 51 3.90 -1.48 -2.28
CA ILE A 51 3.74 -1.13 -0.86
C ILE A 51 5.10 -1.13 -0.16
N ARG A 52 5.93 -2.16 -0.39
CA ARG A 52 7.25 -2.26 0.23
C ARG A 52 8.15 -1.10 -0.19
N ASN A 53 8.14 -0.72 -1.46
CA ASN A 53 8.93 0.41 -1.96
C ASN A 53 8.47 1.74 -1.36
N ALA A 54 7.17 1.96 -1.23
CA ALA A 54 6.63 3.17 -0.60
C ALA A 54 7.00 3.30 0.89
N TYR A 55 7.28 2.17 1.57
CA TYR A 55 7.63 2.12 3.00
C TYR A 55 8.95 1.39 3.23
N THR A 56 9.94 1.59 2.36
CA THR A 56 11.23 0.87 2.37
C THR A 56 11.90 0.90 3.74
N ASP A 57 12.02 2.06 4.38
CA ASP A 57 12.67 2.19 5.69
C ASP A 57 11.94 1.37 6.78
N VAL A 58 10.61 1.40 6.78
CA VAL A 58 9.81 0.63 7.74
C VAL A 58 10.03 -0.88 7.56
N PHE A 59 10.04 -1.36 6.33
CA PHE A 59 10.21 -2.79 6.05
C PHE A 59 11.66 -3.27 6.17
N ALA A 60 12.64 -2.47 5.74
CA ALA A 60 14.04 -2.86 5.78
C ALA A 60 14.65 -2.71 7.18
N ARG A 61 14.43 -1.57 7.83
CA ARG A 61 15.10 -1.16 9.08
C ARG A 61 14.21 -1.26 10.31
N GLY A 62 12.88 -1.20 10.13
CA GLY A 62 11.93 -1.11 11.23
C GLY A 62 11.92 -2.35 12.12
N ASP A 63 11.54 -2.13 13.38
CA ASP A 63 11.31 -3.22 14.31
C ASP A 63 10.14 -4.08 13.86
N ARG A 64 10.26 -5.39 14.05
CA ARG A 64 9.18 -6.35 13.84
C ARG A 64 8.72 -6.89 15.20
N LYS A 65 7.43 -6.76 15.45
CA LYS A 65 6.82 -7.33 16.67
C LYS A 65 5.60 -8.14 16.26
N THR A 66 5.51 -9.39 16.69
CA THR A 66 4.29 -10.19 16.57
C THR A 66 3.22 -9.60 17.47
N ILE A 67 2.04 -9.33 16.90
CA ILE A 67 0.87 -8.78 17.59
C ILE A 67 -0.08 -9.90 17.94
N LEU A 68 -0.35 -10.79 16.98
CA LEU A 68 -1.27 -11.92 17.13
C LEU A 68 -0.88 -12.99 16.12
N ALA A 69 -0.90 -14.25 16.54
CA ALA A 69 -0.69 -15.39 15.64
C ALA A 69 -1.57 -16.57 16.09
N SER A 70 -1.99 -17.38 15.12
CA SER A 70 -2.73 -18.62 15.37
C SER A 70 -2.39 -19.63 14.29
N ASP A 71 -1.70 -20.69 14.68
CA ASP A 71 -1.40 -21.81 13.77
C ASP A 71 -2.68 -22.56 13.37
N GLU A 72 -3.59 -22.74 14.32
CA GLU A 72 -4.88 -23.39 14.08
C GLU A 72 -5.70 -22.65 13.00
N ASN A 73 -5.82 -21.32 13.14
CA ASN A 73 -6.56 -20.48 12.22
C ASN A 73 -5.72 -19.99 11.04
N GLY A 74 -4.42 -20.27 11.03
CA GLY A 74 -3.51 -20.01 9.92
C GLY A 74 -3.28 -18.54 9.64
N TYR A 75 -3.20 -17.69 10.67
CA TYR A 75 -2.88 -16.28 10.49
C TYR A 75 -1.72 -15.81 11.37
N ASP A 76 -0.96 -14.84 10.86
CA ASP A 76 0.09 -14.09 11.59
C ASP A 76 -0.07 -12.60 11.36
N ILE A 77 -0.13 -11.83 12.44
CA ILE A 77 -0.20 -10.38 12.41
C ILE A 77 1.00 -9.80 13.11
N VAL A 78 1.76 -8.99 12.39
CA VAL A 78 2.95 -8.32 12.92
C VAL A 78 2.83 -6.81 12.76
N SER A 79 3.45 -6.07 13.66
CA SER A 79 3.72 -4.64 13.42
C SER A 79 5.14 -4.43 12.89
N ARG A 80 5.28 -3.41 12.06
CA ARG A 80 6.55 -2.86 11.58
C ARG A 80 6.61 -1.39 11.96
N SER A 81 7.68 -0.95 12.63
CA SER A 81 7.78 0.44 13.12
C SER A 81 9.15 1.02 12.85
N TYR A 82 9.21 2.23 12.30
CA TYR A 82 10.45 2.99 12.09
C TYR A 82 10.17 4.49 12.13
N LYS A 83 10.90 5.23 12.96
CA LYS A 83 10.82 6.71 13.06
C LYS A 83 9.38 7.24 13.07
N GLY A 84 8.54 6.70 13.95
CA GLY A 84 7.15 7.15 14.13
C GLY A 84 6.15 6.58 13.12
N THR A 85 6.60 5.97 12.03
CA THR A 85 5.72 5.26 11.10
C THR A 85 5.50 3.84 11.55
N LYS A 86 4.25 3.41 11.68
CA LYS A 86 3.85 2.06 12.02
C LYS A 86 2.92 1.48 10.96
N LEU A 87 3.18 0.23 10.61
CA LEU A 87 2.32 -0.61 9.77
C LEU A 87 1.94 -1.87 10.54
N TYR A 88 0.73 -2.37 10.31
CA TYR A 88 0.33 -3.71 10.73
C TYR A 88 0.19 -4.57 9.49
N VAL A 89 0.85 -5.71 9.46
CA VAL A 89 0.83 -6.66 8.35
C VAL A 89 0.18 -7.93 8.84
N GLY A 90 -0.93 -8.31 8.24
CA GLY A 90 -1.63 -9.55 8.51
C GLY A 90 -1.53 -10.50 7.33
N LEU A 91 -1.27 -11.78 7.62
CA LEU A 91 -1.23 -12.86 6.67
C LEU A 91 -2.25 -13.93 7.04
N ASN A 92 -2.87 -14.54 6.05
CA ASN A 92 -3.77 -15.68 6.18
C ASN A 92 -3.37 -16.74 5.15
N ILE A 93 -3.09 -17.96 5.61
CA ILE A 93 -2.69 -19.10 4.78
C ILE A 93 -3.84 -20.08 4.51
N LYS A 94 -5.05 -19.79 5.00
CA LYS A 94 -6.23 -20.63 4.77
C LYS A 94 -6.96 -20.18 3.49
N ASP A 95 -7.64 -21.12 2.86
CA ASP A 95 -8.45 -20.88 1.66
C ASP A 95 -9.81 -20.24 1.96
N VAL A 96 -9.99 -19.77 3.19
CA VAL A 96 -11.16 -19.00 3.64
C VAL A 96 -10.72 -17.69 4.28
N ALA A 97 -11.49 -16.63 4.08
CA ALA A 97 -11.22 -15.35 4.71
C ALA A 97 -11.35 -15.45 6.24
N GLN A 98 -10.45 -14.80 6.95
CA GLN A 98 -10.41 -14.77 8.41
C GLN A 98 -10.84 -13.40 8.93
N THR A 99 -11.78 -13.38 9.87
CA THR A 99 -12.12 -12.16 10.60
C THR A 99 -11.31 -12.12 11.90
N VAL A 100 -10.45 -11.13 12.05
CA VAL A 100 -9.52 -11.04 13.18
C VAL A 100 -9.67 -9.69 13.88
N GLU A 101 -9.71 -9.70 15.21
CA GLU A 101 -9.61 -8.50 16.04
C GLU A 101 -8.14 -8.24 16.38
N ILE A 102 -7.57 -7.23 15.76
CA ILE A 102 -6.16 -6.88 15.90
C ILE A 102 -6.02 -5.80 16.98
N PRO A 103 -5.29 -6.06 18.09
CA PRO A 103 -4.93 -5.01 19.03
C PRO A 103 -4.03 -3.97 18.37
N VAL A 104 -4.36 -2.70 18.53
CA VAL A 104 -3.60 -1.59 17.94
C VAL A 104 -3.27 -0.54 19.01
N SER A 105 -2.25 0.27 18.75
CA SER A 105 -1.83 1.34 19.68
C SER A 105 -2.48 2.69 19.40
N GLU A 106 -3.20 2.78 18.32
CA GLU A 106 -3.91 4.00 17.90
C GLU A 106 -5.13 4.25 18.78
N ASN A 107 -5.47 5.51 18.96
CA ASN A 107 -6.63 5.93 19.75
C ASN A 107 -7.95 5.48 19.10
N ASN A 108 -8.98 5.29 19.93
CA ASN A 108 -10.33 5.04 19.45
C ASN A 108 -10.79 6.14 18.48
N GLY A 109 -11.49 5.75 17.42
CA GLY A 109 -11.90 6.64 16.35
C GLY A 109 -10.84 6.83 15.24
N THR A 110 -9.58 6.43 15.47
CA THR A 110 -8.56 6.48 14.41
C THR A 110 -8.95 5.52 13.28
N VAL A 111 -8.76 5.98 12.04
CA VAL A 111 -9.03 5.19 10.84
C VAL A 111 -7.71 4.65 10.29
N LEU A 112 -7.59 3.34 10.18
CA LEU A 112 -6.49 2.69 9.49
C LEU A 112 -6.95 2.30 8.08
N LYS A 113 -6.09 2.57 7.08
CA LYS A 113 -6.31 2.17 5.68
C LYS A 113 -5.48 0.93 5.37
N ASP A 114 -6.12 -0.05 4.77
CA ASP A 114 -5.41 -1.18 4.16
C ASP A 114 -4.81 -0.75 2.82
N LEU A 115 -3.50 -0.71 2.74
CA LEU A 115 -2.75 -0.34 1.55
C LEU A 115 -2.89 -1.39 0.43
N TYR A 116 -3.24 -2.63 0.80
CA TYR A 116 -3.41 -3.72 -0.16
C TYR A 116 -4.77 -3.65 -0.85
N SER A 117 -5.87 -3.53 -0.11
CA SER A 117 -7.23 -3.51 -0.67
C SER A 117 -7.83 -2.11 -0.81
N GLY A 118 -7.27 -1.11 -0.12
CA GLY A 118 -7.85 0.24 -0.04
C GLY A 118 -8.94 0.40 1.02
N LYS A 119 -9.40 -0.68 1.65
CA LYS A 119 -10.43 -0.65 2.70
C LYS A 119 -9.95 0.12 3.93
N THR A 120 -10.90 0.62 4.71
CA THR A 120 -10.63 1.33 5.96
C THR A 120 -11.27 0.63 7.15
N TYR A 121 -10.61 0.75 8.31
CA TYR A 121 -11.04 0.15 9.56
C TYR A 121 -10.89 1.17 10.69
N THR A 122 -11.92 1.32 11.52
CA THR A 122 -11.92 2.27 12.63
C THR A 122 -11.56 1.57 13.93
N VAL A 123 -10.66 2.17 14.69
CA VAL A 123 -10.26 1.67 16.02
C VAL A 123 -11.41 1.83 17.00
N SER A 124 -11.74 0.76 17.69
CA SER A 124 -12.71 0.72 18.78
C SER A 124 -12.17 -0.13 19.91
N ASN A 125 -12.22 0.35 21.14
CA ASN A 125 -11.72 -0.34 22.33
C ASN A 125 -10.26 -0.87 22.18
N GLY A 126 -9.38 -0.05 21.53
CA GLY A 126 -7.99 -0.42 21.30
C GLY A 126 -7.78 -1.55 20.29
N LYS A 127 -8.78 -1.87 19.49
CA LYS A 127 -8.73 -2.93 18.47
C LYS A 127 -9.35 -2.46 17.15
N ILE A 128 -9.02 -3.18 16.08
CA ILE A 128 -9.71 -3.11 14.80
C ILE A 128 -10.20 -4.50 14.41
N LYS A 129 -11.39 -4.59 13.86
CA LYS A 129 -11.94 -5.83 13.29
C LYS A 129 -11.66 -5.86 11.80
N VAL A 130 -10.78 -6.74 11.36
CA VAL A 130 -10.26 -6.81 9.98
C VAL A 130 -10.65 -8.14 9.35
N ILE A 131 -11.01 -8.10 8.08
CA ILE A 131 -11.17 -9.32 7.27
C ILE A 131 -9.89 -9.47 6.44
N ILE A 132 -9.10 -10.50 6.75
CA ILE A 132 -7.95 -10.91 5.95
C ILE A 132 -8.48 -11.87 4.88
N PRO A 133 -8.29 -11.58 3.58
CA PRO A 133 -8.81 -12.43 2.52
C PRO A 133 -8.24 -13.85 2.58
N ALA A 134 -8.86 -14.77 1.84
CA ALA A 134 -8.33 -16.12 1.66
C ALA A 134 -6.94 -16.09 1.02
N ALA A 135 -6.12 -17.13 1.24
CA ALA A 135 -4.80 -17.25 0.62
C ALA A 135 -4.87 -17.15 -0.91
N THR A 136 -5.88 -17.77 -1.52
CA THR A 136 -6.17 -17.72 -2.97
C THR A 136 -6.52 -16.33 -3.50
N ASP A 137 -6.89 -15.40 -2.59
CA ASP A 137 -7.20 -14.00 -2.89
C ASP A 137 -6.13 -13.03 -2.36
N GLY A 138 -4.92 -13.54 -2.18
CA GLY A 138 -3.73 -12.82 -1.76
C GLY A 138 -3.46 -12.84 -0.26
N GLY A 139 -4.37 -13.35 0.58
CA GLY A 139 -4.14 -13.65 2.01
C GLY A 139 -3.52 -12.55 2.85
N THR A 140 -3.66 -11.26 2.46
CA THR A 140 -2.83 -10.20 3.01
C THR A 140 -3.61 -8.93 3.29
N VAL A 141 -3.27 -8.27 4.39
CA VAL A 141 -3.63 -6.87 4.69
C VAL A 141 -2.39 -6.11 5.15
N VAL A 142 -2.29 -4.84 4.77
CA VAL A 142 -1.21 -3.95 5.22
C VAL A 142 -1.85 -2.63 5.69
N LEU A 143 -1.99 -2.48 6.99
CA LEU A 143 -2.76 -1.39 7.59
C LEU A 143 -1.84 -0.25 8.03
N LYS A 144 -2.23 0.96 7.71
CA LYS A 144 -1.56 2.19 8.11
C LYS A 144 -2.58 3.19 8.64
N ASN A 145 -2.18 3.96 9.66
CA ASN A 145 -2.97 5.11 10.10
C ASN A 145 -3.18 6.08 8.92
N ASN A 146 -4.45 6.39 8.63
CA ASN A 146 -4.84 7.25 7.52
C ASN A 146 -4.71 8.75 7.84
N SER A 147 -4.38 9.10 9.07
CA SER A 147 -4.10 10.50 9.43
C SER A 147 -2.86 10.97 8.69
N SER A 148 -3.01 11.97 7.85
CA SER A 148 -1.91 12.63 7.15
C SER A 148 -1.08 13.43 8.15
N THR A 149 -0.15 12.79 8.86
CA THR A 149 0.98 13.50 9.43
C THR A 149 2.03 13.57 8.33
N ASN A 150 2.09 14.70 7.65
CA ASN A 150 3.24 15.09 6.83
C ASN A 150 4.45 15.18 7.76
N GLY A 151 5.18 14.08 7.86
CA GLY A 151 6.49 14.01 8.49
C GLY A 151 7.58 13.97 7.43
N GLY A 152 7.64 14.98 6.59
CA GLY A 152 8.78 15.28 5.72
C GLY A 152 9.63 16.32 6.41
N SER A 153 10.76 15.91 7.00
CA SER A 153 11.78 16.84 7.46
C SER A 153 12.40 17.51 6.23
N SER A 154 12.10 18.78 6.06
CA SER A 154 12.95 19.71 5.30
C SER A 154 13.11 20.96 6.12
N SER A 155 14.34 21.24 6.46
CA SER A 155 14.87 22.38 7.16
C SER A 155 14.59 23.69 6.41
N GLY A 156 14.17 24.73 7.16
CA GLY A 156 14.59 26.09 6.82
C GLY A 156 13.51 27.11 6.51
N SER A 157 13.32 27.98 7.46
CA SER A 157 13.13 29.45 7.39
C SER A 157 11.72 30.05 7.33
N THR A 158 11.34 30.55 8.48
CA THR A 158 10.91 31.91 8.90
C THR A 158 9.70 32.62 8.25
N THR A 159 8.69 32.81 9.10
CA THR A 159 7.82 33.98 9.35
C THR A 159 6.85 34.43 8.24
N THR A 160 5.55 34.46 8.49
CA THR A 160 4.81 35.59 9.14
C THR A 160 3.34 35.19 9.32
N GLU A 161 2.81 35.40 10.50
CA GLU A 161 1.39 35.32 10.83
C GLU A 161 0.57 36.37 10.05
N THR A 162 -0.57 35.99 9.53
CA THR A 162 -1.72 36.88 9.41
C THR A 162 -3.02 36.11 9.60
N LYS A 163 -3.88 36.68 10.41
CA LYS A 163 -5.16 36.26 10.99
C LYS A 163 -6.26 36.04 9.93
N PRO A 164 -7.29 35.23 10.22
CA PRO A 164 -8.17 34.62 9.25
C PRO A 164 -9.27 35.54 8.72
N SER A 165 -9.61 35.31 7.46
CA SER A 165 -10.90 35.72 6.87
C SER A 165 -11.63 34.44 6.44
N GLU A 166 -12.88 34.30 6.89
CA GLU A 166 -13.82 33.26 6.46
C GLU A 166 -13.99 33.35 4.94
N ASP A 167 -13.76 32.26 4.24
CA ASP A 167 -14.50 32.00 3.01
C ASP A 167 -14.46 30.51 2.61
N THR A 168 -15.64 30.01 2.30
CA THR A 168 -16.05 28.75 1.66
C THR A 168 -14.97 27.77 1.23
N LYS A 169 -14.81 26.66 2.00
CA LYS A 169 -13.93 25.54 1.68
C LYS A 169 -14.38 24.79 0.41
N LYS A 170 -13.72 25.06 -0.69
CA LYS A 170 -13.60 24.16 -1.82
C LYS A 170 -12.39 23.25 -1.59
N ASP A 171 -12.62 21.97 -1.42
CA ASP A 171 -11.50 21.00 -1.38
C ASP A 171 -11.03 20.75 -2.82
N THR A 172 -9.84 21.24 -3.15
CA THR A 172 -9.23 21.07 -4.47
C THR A 172 -8.00 20.16 -4.35
N THR A 173 -7.99 19.08 -5.11
CA THR A 173 -6.83 18.18 -5.22
C THR A 173 -6.30 18.24 -6.65
N THR A 174 -5.02 18.57 -6.79
CA THR A 174 -4.34 18.58 -8.09
C THR A 174 -3.48 17.34 -8.23
N ILE A 175 -3.67 16.59 -9.30
CA ILE A 175 -2.89 15.41 -9.66
C ILE A 175 -2.05 15.77 -10.89
N VAL A 176 -0.72 15.69 -10.74
CA VAL A 176 0.21 15.88 -11.87
C VAL A 176 0.50 14.50 -12.47
N ILE A 177 0.31 14.36 -13.78
CA ILE A 177 0.63 13.12 -14.50
C ILE A 177 2.14 13.12 -14.78
N PRO A 178 2.89 12.05 -14.42
CA PRO A 178 4.31 11.95 -14.67
C PRO A 178 4.64 12.06 -16.17
N ALA A 179 5.69 12.81 -16.51
CA ALA A 179 6.11 13.07 -17.88
C ALA A 179 6.37 11.79 -18.71
N GLU A 180 6.79 10.71 -18.07
CA GLU A 180 7.02 9.40 -18.70
C GLU A 180 5.79 8.74 -19.33
N LYS A 181 4.59 9.25 -19.01
CA LYS A 181 3.30 8.77 -19.56
C LYS A 181 2.68 9.73 -20.57
N LEU A 182 3.40 10.77 -20.92
CA LEU A 182 2.96 11.81 -21.86
C LEU A 182 3.88 11.85 -23.07
N PRO A 183 3.42 12.33 -24.24
CA PRO A 183 4.31 12.62 -25.35
C PRO A 183 5.41 13.60 -24.93
N GLU A 184 6.60 13.42 -25.50
CA GLU A 184 7.76 14.26 -25.22
C GLU A 184 7.43 15.76 -25.41
N GLY A 185 7.82 16.58 -24.43
CA GLY A 185 7.53 18.02 -24.45
C GLY A 185 6.11 18.41 -23.99
N THR A 186 5.39 17.52 -23.28
CA THR A 186 4.07 17.86 -22.73
C THR A 186 4.01 17.65 -21.21
N THR A 187 3.19 18.46 -20.55
CA THR A 187 2.79 18.27 -19.15
C THR A 187 1.27 18.19 -19.07
N ALA A 188 0.73 17.34 -18.20
CA ALA A 188 -0.70 17.27 -17.96
C ALA A 188 -1.00 17.38 -16.47
N THR A 189 -2.04 18.14 -16.14
CA THR A 189 -2.51 18.35 -14.78
C THR A 189 -4.01 18.07 -14.75
N VAL A 190 -4.45 17.27 -13.77
CA VAL A 190 -5.87 17.03 -13.49
C VAL A 190 -6.19 17.70 -12.16
N THR A 191 -7.10 18.67 -12.20
CA THR A 191 -7.62 19.34 -11.00
C THR A 191 -8.99 18.76 -10.65
N VAL A 192 -9.11 18.17 -9.49
CA VAL A 192 -10.38 17.65 -8.97
C VAL A 192 -10.86 18.58 -7.88
N THR A 193 -12.06 19.11 -8.05
CA THR A 193 -12.68 20.04 -7.09
C THR A 193 -13.96 19.42 -6.56
N LYS A 194 -14.13 19.43 -5.23
CA LYS A 194 -15.36 19.06 -4.54
C LYS A 194 -15.99 20.30 -3.94
N ASP A 195 -17.21 20.59 -4.30
CA ASP A 195 -17.95 21.71 -3.72
C ASP A 195 -18.61 21.38 -2.37
N ALA A 196 -19.17 22.38 -1.73
CA ALA A 196 -19.83 22.25 -0.42
C ALA A 196 -21.06 21.31 -0.45
N SER A 197 -21.63 21.04 -1.62
CA SER A 197 -22.72 20.08 -1.82
C SER A 197 -22.26 18.64 -2.01
N GLY A 198 -20.92 18.44 -2.08
CA GLY A 198 -20.30 17.14 -2.33
C GLY A 198 -20.16 16.77 -3.81
N LYS A 199 -20.54 17.66 -4.73
CA LYS A 199 -20.40 17.45 -6.16
C LYS A 199 -18.92 17.54 -6.55
N VAL A 200 -18.43 16.53 -7.26
CA VAL A 200 -17.05 16.43 -7.72
C VAL A 200 -16.99 16.80 -9.22
N THR A 201 -16.09 17.73 -9.55
CA THR A 201 -15.75 18.10 -10.93
C THR A 201 -14.27 17.84 -11.15
N ALA A 202 -13.91 17.34 -12.34
CA ALA A 202 -12.51 17.13 -12.73
C ALA A 202 -12.25 17.90 -14.03
N GLU A 203 -11.19 18.70 -14.03
CA GLU A 203 -10.69 19.41 -15.19
C GLU A 203 -9.28 18.94 -15.53
N ALA A 204 -9.03 18.61 -16.80
CA ALA A 204 -7.72 18.21 -17.28
C ALA A 204 -7.14 19.33 -18.16
N ALA A 205 -5.91 19.74 -17.86
CA ALA A 205 -5.15 20.68 -18.68
C ALA A 205 -3.88 20.00 -19.21
N VAL A 206 -3.62 20.14 -20.51
CA VAL A 206 -2.38 19.69 -21.16
C VAL A 206 -1.68 20.92 -21.68
N ALA A 207 -0.41 21.10 -21.31
CA ALA A 207 0.42 22.20 -21.79
C ALA A 207 1.67 21.66 -22.49
N ALA A 208 2.09 22.31 -23.57
CA ALA A 208 3.39 22.05 -24.17
C ALA A 208 4.47 22.74 -23.33
N THR A 209 5.54 22.01 -23.01
CA THR A 209 6.75 22.58 -22.43
C THR A 209 7.63 23.03 -23.59
N GLY A 210 7.67 24.35 -23.80
CA GLY A 210 8.58 24.99 -24.79
C GLY A 210 10.05 24.80 -24.39
#